data_d6103b02750ae8e892a80a92fe392d34
#
_entry.id   d6103b02750ae8e892a80a92fe392d34
#
_cell.length_a   1.000
_cell.length_b   1.000
_cell.length_c   1.000
_cell.angle_alpha   90.00
_cell.angle_beta   90.00
_cell.angle_gamma   90.00
#
_symmetry.space_group_name_H-M   'P 1'
#
loop_
_entity.id
_entity.type
_entity.pdbx_description
1 polymer ?
#
loop_
_entity_poly.entity_id
_entity_poly.type
_entity_poly.pdbx_seq_one_letter_code
_entity_poly.pdbx_strand_id
1 'polypeptide(L)'
;MIAVKGNQKNLHRQLQLKSETTLPTSRYIATERTRDRVTTRTVQVFHDLTGISHEWIGLKSLIKVERTGTRGGKPYHQVAYYISSLVRNAVDFAQGIRGHWGIENRLHWVKDVVFEEDRSSIRMGQAPANLSLLRAITLNVLRRSGYSSITSARRFLANDIDKILSLLE
;
A
#
# COMPACT_ATOMS: atom_id res chain seq x y z
N MET A 1 -4.66 3.73 10.55
CA MET A 1 -3.24 4.09 10.40
C MET A 1 -3.10 5.08 9.27
N ILE A 2 -2.34 6.17 9.49
CA ILE A 2 -2.17 7.30 8.54
C ILE A 2 -0.67 7.57 8.39
N ALA A 3 -0.21 7.74 7.14
CA ALA A 3 1.16 8.15 6.88
C ALA A 3 1.37 9.64 7.15
N VAL A 4 2.42 9.99 7.89
CA VAL A 4 2.79 11.37 8.17
C VAL A 4 3.83 11.81 7.14
N LYS A 5 3.48 12.82 6.35
CA LYS A 5 4.30 13.37 5.28
C LYS A 5 4.76 14.79 5.60
N GLY A 6 5.59 15.37 4.73
CA GLY A 6 6.14 16.70 4.90
C GLY A 6 5.13 17.87 4.98
N ASN A 7 3.86 17.64 4.63
CA ASN A 7 2.77 18.61 4.87
C ASN A 7 2.43 18.78 6.35
N GLN A 8 2.78 17.82 7.20
CA GLN A 8 2.62 17.86 8.66
C GLN A 8 4.00 18.02 9.34
N LYS A 9 4.68 19.12 9.08
CA LYS A 9 6.09 19.36 9.47
C LYS A 9 6.33 19.18 10.97
N ASN A 10 5.46 19.77 11.80
CA ASN A 10 5.62 19.72 13.25
C ASN A 10 5.46 18.29 13.80
N LEU A 11 4.40 17.61 13.40
CA LEU A 11 4.20 16.21 13.79
C LEU A 11 5.36 15.35 13.30
N HIS A 12 5.75 15.47 12.03
CA HIS A 12 6.84 14.68 11.47
C HIS A 12 8.14 14.84 12.28
N ARG A 13 8.49 16.08 12.66
CA ARG A 13 9.65 16.36 13.51
C ARG A 13 9.53 15.73 14.90
N GLN A 14 8.36 15.82 15.53
CA GLN A 14 8.12 15.20 16.83
C GLN A 14 8.28 13.67 16.77
N LEU A 15 7.74 13.03 15.72
CA LEU A 15 7.86 11.58 15.49
C LEU A 15 9.32 11.17 15.25
N GLN A 16 10.06 11.95 14.50
CA GLN A 16 11.48 11.72 14.26
C GLN A 16 12.26 11.74 15.58
N LEU A 17 12.19 12.84 16.32
CA LEU A 17 12.86 13.00 17.62
C LEU A 17 12.50 11.86 18.58
N LYS A 18 11.20 11.54 18.71
CA LYS A 18 10.72 10.46 19.57
C LYS A 18 11.34 9.12 19.20
N SER A 19 11.39 8.81 17.90
CA SER A 19 11.96 7.54 17.42
C SER A 19 13.47 7.43 17.57
N GLU A 20 14.18 8.54 17.77
CA GLU A 20 15.62 8.60 17.98
C GLU A 20 15.98 8.54 19.48
N THR A 21 15.10 9.05 20.35
CA THR A 21 15.37 9.20 21.79
C THR A 21 14.71 8.13 22.66
N THR A 22 13.80 7.34 22.10
CA THR A 22 13.01 6.35 22.86
C THR A 22 13.20 4.95 22.28
N LEU A 23 13.29 3.95 23.14
CA LEU A 23 13.30 2.55 22.70
C LEU A 23 11.91 2.13 22.19
N PRO A 24 11.82 1.40 21.08
CA PRO A 24 10.55 0.91 20.57
C PRO A 24 9.94 -0.14 21.49
N THR A 25 8.63 -0.08 21.68
CA THR A 25 7.86 -1.09 22.43
C THR A 25 7.87 -2.44 21.72
N SER A 26 7.92 -2.45 20.38
CA SER A 26 8.08 -3.66 19.57
C SER A 26 8.84 -3.34 18.29
N ARG A 27 9.55 -4.35 17.76
CA ARG A 27 10.34 -4.27 16.54
C ARG A 27 10.13 -5.51 15.69
N TYR A 28 10.04 -5.32 14.37
CA TYR A 28 9.97 -6.41 13.39
C TYR A 28 10.89 -6.11 12.22
N ILE A 29 11.63 -7.10 11.76
CA ILE A 29 12.56 -6.98 10.62
C ILE A 29 12.21 -8.07 9.61
N ALA A 30 12.08 -7.68 8.35
CA ALA A 30 11.88 -8.59 7.23
C ALA A 30 12.78 -8.20 6.07
N THR A 31 13.42 -9.19 5.45
CA THR A 31 14.23 -9.01 4.24
C THR A 31 13.56 -9.73 3.09
N GLU A 32 13.36 -9.01 2.00
CA GLU A 32 12.79 -9.49 0.74
C GLU A 32 13.86 -9.40 -0.35
N ARG A 33 13.94 -10.45 -1.15
CA ARG A 33 14.82 -10.49 -2.32
C ARG A 33 13.98 -10.76 -3.56
N THR A 34 14.10 -9.88 -4.53
CA THR A 34 13.55 -10.03 -5.88
C THR A 34 14.72 -10.01 -6.88
N ARG A 35 14.46 -10.18 -8.17
CA ARG A 35 15.48 -10.34 -9.20
C ARG A 35 16.61 -9.28 -9.17
N ASP A 36 16.23 -8.01 -8.97
CA ASP A 36 17.13 -6.84 -9.03
C ASP A 36 17.14 -5.99 -7.74
N ARG A 37 16.47 -6.48 -6.70
CA ARG A 37 16.24 -5.70 -5.48
C ARG A 37 16.34 -6.56 -4.22
N VAL A 38 17.13 -6.09 -3.28
CA VAL A 38 17.11 -6.58 -1.91
C VAL A 38 16.58 -5.46 -1.02
N THR A 39 15.60 -5.74 -0.19
CA THR A 39 15.02 -4.76 0.73
C THR A 39 14.92 -5.36 2.12
N THR A 40 15.59 -4.75 3.07
CA THR A 40 15.35 -4.98 4.50
C THR A 40 14.42 -3.89 5.01
N ARG A 41 13.32 -4.31 5.61
CA ARG A 41 12.33 -3.42 6.23
C ARG A 41 12.33 -3.63 7.72
N THR A 42 12.60 -2.58 8.47
CA THR A 42 12.48 -2.53 9.93
C THR A 42 11.24 -1.73 10.29
N VAL A 43 10.34 -2.33 11.04
CA VAL A 43 9.15 -1.67 11.60
C VAL A 43 9.34 -1.56 13.10
N GLN A 44 9.24 -0.36 13.63
CA GLN A 44 9.35 -0.05 15.07
C GLN A 44 8.07 0.63 15.52
N VAL A 45 7.53 0.21 16.66
CA VAL A 45 6.30 0.75 17.25
C VAL A 45 6.60 1.35 18.61
N PHE A 46 6.02 2.52 18.87
CA PHE A 46 6.16 3.25 20.11
C PHE A 46 4.76 3.58 20.64
N HIS A 47 4.48 3.20 21.87
CA HIS A 47 3.22 3.51 22.56
C HIS A 47 3.40 4.67 23.56
N ASP A 48 4.63 4.98 23.95
CA ASP A 48 4.92 6.20 24.71
C ASP A 48 4.87 7.41 23.76
N LEU A 49 3.86 8.24 23.92
CA LEU A 49 3.59 9.42 23.08
C LEU A 49 3.93 10.73 23.80
N THR A 50 4.68 10.67 24.90
CA THR A 50 5.14 11.87 25.62
C THR A 50 5.93 12.78 24.67
N GLY A 51 5.56 14.06 24.61
CA GLY A 51 6.17 15.04 23.70
C GLY A 51 5.52 15.14 22.32
N ILE A 52 4.47 14.34 22.05
CA ILE A 52 3.62 14.51 20.86
C ILE A 52 2.45 15.46 21.21
N SER A 53 2.09 16.37 20.30
CA SER A 53 0.98 17.31 20.49
C SER A 53 -0.34 16.59 20.80
N HIS A 54 -1.08 17.09 21.80
CA HIS A 54 -2.39 16.57 22.18
C HIS A 54 -3.51 16.87 21.15
N GLU A 55 -3.24 17.67 20.13
CA GLU A 55 -4.18 17.93 19.03
C GLU A 55 -4.53 16.65 18.24
N TRP A 56 -3.69 15.62 18.32
CA TRP A 56 -3.92 14.33 17.66
C TRP A 56 -4.80 13.42 18.50
N ILE A 57 -6.10 13.78 18.56
CA ILE A 57 -7.10 13.04 19.34
C ILE A 57 -7.16 11.59 18.89
N GLY A 58 -7.08 10.66 19.86
CA GLY A 58 -7.15 9.22 19.58
C GLY A 58 -5.85 8.58 19.10
N LEU A 59 -4.74 9.31 19.00
CA LEU A 59 -3.42 8.74 18.74
C LEU A 59 -3.01 7.77 19.87
N LYS A 60 -2.63 6.55 19.52
CA LYS A 60 -2.19 5.50 20.45
C LYS A 60 -0.86 4.87 20.10
N SER A 61 -0.45 4.94 18.84
CA SER A 61 0.80 4.35 18.36
C SER A 61 1.47 5.24 17.33
N LEU A 62 2.78 5.39 17.46
CA LEU A 62 3.70 5.87 16.47
C LEU A 62 4.40 4.68 15.83
N ILE A 63 4.51 4.67 14.53
CA ILE A 63 5.19 3.61 13.77
C ILE A 63 6.27 4.24 12.89
N LYS A 64 7.52 3.80 13.06
CA LYS A 64 8.64 4.10 12.16
C LYS A 64 8.89 2.91 11.25
N VAL A 65 8.94 3.15 9.97
CA VAL A 65 9.30 2.13 8.96
C VAL A 65 10.55 2.57 8.24
N GLU A 66 11.61 1.82 8.42
CA GLU A 66 12.87 2.02 7.75
C GLU A 66 13.07 0.95 6.67
N ARG A 67 13.46 1.36 5.49
CA ARG A 67 13.75 0.49 4.36
C ARG A 67 15.15 0.75 3.88
N THR A 68 15.98 -0.29 3.90
CA THR A 68 17.37 -0.27 3.40
C THR A 68 17.56 -1.39 2.40
N GLY A 69 18.48 -1.22 1.49
CA GLY A 69 18.81 -2.27 0.54
C GLY A 69 19.43 -1.78 -0.75
N THR A 70 19.31 -2.58 -1.82
CA THR A 70 19.79 -2.25 -3.15
C THR A 70 18.66 -2.34 -4.18
N ARG A 71 18.68 -1.44 -5.16
CA ARG A 71 17.76 -1.41 -6.29
C ARG A 71 18.53 -1.09 -7.55
N GLY A 72 18.54 -2.02 -8.53
CA GLY A 72 19.38 -1.88 -9.73
C GLY A 72 20.85 -1.67 -9.39
N GLY A 73 21.40 -2.40 -8.41
CA GLY A 73 22.76 -2.28 -7.93
C GLY A 73 23.08 -1.07 -7.05
N LYS A 74 22.18 -0.10 -6.92
CA LYS A 74 22.39 1.12 -6.11
C LYS A 74 21.81 0.97 -4.71
N PRO A 75 22.55 1.35 -3.65
CA PRO A 75 22.02 1.36 -2.29
C PRO A 75 20.92 2.43 -2.14
N TYR A 76 19.95 2.15 -1.30
CA TYR A 76 18.93 3.12 -0.91
C TYR A 76 18.58 3.00 0.57
N HIS A 77 18.13 4.12 1.14
CA HIS A 77 17.62 4.23 2.50
C HIS A 77 16.40 5.14 2.50
N GLN A 78 15.32 4.70 3.13
CA GLN A 78 14.08 5.46 3.25
C GLN A 78 13.49 5.26 4.64
N VAL A 79 13.01 6.35 5.23
CA VAL A 79 12.27 6.33 6.49
C VAL A 79 10.87 6.90 6.26
N ALA A 80 9.87 6.25 6.81
CA ALA A 80 8.49 6.71 6.79
C ALA A 80 7.89 6.60 8.20
N TYR A 81 7.08 7.59 8.56
CA TYR A 81 6.37 7.63 9.83
C TYR A 81 4.89 7.47 9.63
N TYR A 82 4.25 6.74 10.54
CA TYR A 82 2.81 6.55 10.57
C TYR A 82 2.30 6.77 11.98
N ILE A 83 1.04 7.17 12.07
CA ILE A 83 0.28 7.27 13.33
C ILE A 83 -0.93 6.34 13.27
N SER A 84 -1.36 5.85 14.44
CA SER A 84 -2.50 4.95 14.53
C SER A 84 -3.27 5.17 15.84
N SER A 85 -4.58 5.00 15.76
CA SER A 85 -5.47 4.88 16.92
C SER A 85 -5.52 3.46 17.51
N LEU A 86 -4.86 2.49 16.87
CA LEU A 86 -4.78 1.11 17.34
C LEU A 86 -3.51 0.90 18.16
N VAL A 87 -3.61 0.06 19.20
CA VAL A 87 -2.46 -0.49 19.92
C VAL A 87 -2.20 -1.88 19.38
N ARG A 88 -1.11 -2.05 18.63
CA ARG A 88 -0.71 -3.31 17.99
C ARG A 88 0.81 -3.43 18.00
N ASN A 89 1.32 -4.64 17.81
CA ASN A 89 2.75 -4.90 17.70
C ASN A 89 3.31 -4.56 16.29
N ALA A 90 4.62 -4.64 16.13
CA ALA A 90 5.29 -4.30 14.88
C ALA A 90 4.97 -5.26 13.73
N VAL A 91 4.66 -6.54 14.01
CA VAL A 91 4.26 -7.53 12.99
C VAL A 91 2.91 -7.15 12.39
N ASP A 92 1.93 -6.84 13.23
CA ASP A 92 0.58 -6.47 12.78
C ASP A 92 0.61 -5.20 11.92
N PHE A 93 1.36 -4.19 12.35
CA PHE A 93 1.53 -2.96 11.56
C PHE A 93 2.28 -3.20 10.26
N ALA A 94 3.30 -4.06 10.25
CA ALA A 94 4.02 -4.44 9.03
C ALA A 94 3.08 -5.11 8.02
N GLN A 95 2.21 -6.02 8.46
CA GLN A 95 1.20 -6.67 7.63
C GLN A 95 0.17 -5.66 7.10
N GLY A 96 -0.32 -4.76 7.95
CA GLY A 96 -1.25 -3.71 7.54
C GLY A 96 -0.68 -2.75 6.49
N ILE A 97 0.59 -2.35 6.63
CA ILE A 97 1.30 -1.51 5.65
C ILE A 97 1.46 -2.25 4.32
N ARG A 98 1.83 -3.54 4.35
CA ARG A 98 1.92 -4.37 3.13
C ARG A 98 0.57 -4.57 2.46
N GLY A 99 -0.48 -4.81 3.23
CA GLY A 99 -1.85 -4.97 2.73
C GLY A 99 -2.33 -3.71 2.00
N HIS A 100 -2.05 -2.53 2.55
CA HIS A 100 -2.39 -1.26 1.90
C HIS A 100 -1.66 -1.09 0.55
N TRP A 101 -0.35 -1.39 0.49
CA TRP A 101 0.39 -1.42 -0.77
C TRP A 101 -0.13 -2.48 -1.75
N GLY A 102 -0.69 -3.57 -1.22
CA GLY A 102 -1.36 -4.59 -2.02
C GLY A 102 -2.59 -4.03 -2.75
N ILE A 103 -3.38 -3.18 -2.11
CA ILE A 103 -4.54 -2.51 -2.72
C ILE A 103 -4.07 -1.57 -3.84
N GLU A 104 -3.07 -0.74 -3.57
CA GLU A 104 -2.50 0.17 -4.57
C GLU A 104 -2.03 -0.58 -5.83
N ASN A 105 -1.21 -1.61 -5.66
CA ASN A 105 -0.62 -2.33 -6.79
C ASN A 105 -1.59 -3.30 -7.48
N ARG A 106 -2.52 -3.89 -6.74
CA ARG A 106 -3.40 -4.95 -7.26
C ARG A 106 -4.74 -4.42 -7.74
N LEU A 107 -5.21 -3.28 -7.23
CA LEU A 107 -6.49 -2.68 -7.62
C LEU A 107 -6.27 -1.40 -8.41
N HIS A 108 -5.76 -0.34 -7.78
CA HIS A 108 -5.66 0.99 -8.40
C HIS A 108 -4.77 0.97 -9.64
N TRP A 109 -3.53 0.49 -9.52
CA TRP A 109 -2.63 0.39 -10.68
C TRP A 109 -3.22 -0.40 -11.85
N VAL A 110 -3.95 -1.49 -11.57
CA VAL A 110 -4.57 -2.28 -12.64
C VAL A 110 -5.70 -1.50 -13.31
N LYS A 111 -6.52 -0.78 -12.55
CA LYS A 111 -7.58 0.07 -13.11
C LYS A 111 -7.01 1.21 -13.94
N ASP A 112 -6.00 1.91 -13.43
CA ASP A 112 -5.44 3.10 -14.06
C ASP A 112 -4.57 2.75 -15.27
N VAL A 113 -3.70 1.74 -15.15
CA VAL A 113 -2.71 1.39 -16.19
C VAL A 113 -3.22 0.29 -17.13
N VAL A 114 -3.80 -0.81 -16.61
CA VAL A 114 -4.23 -1.93 -17.46
C VAL A 114 -5.58 -1.67 -18.10
N PHE A 115 -6.53 -1.11 -17.35
CA PHE A 115 -7.87 -0.77 -17.86
C PHE A 115 -7.99 0.69 -18.30
N GLU A 116 -6.92 1.48 -18.21
CA GLU A 116 -6.82 2.86 -18.69
C GLU A 116 -7.94 3.76 -18.13
N GLU A 117 -8.27 3.59 -16.83
CA GLU A 117 -9.39 4.33 -16.20
C GLU A 117 -9.15 5.83 -16.24
N ASP A 118 -7.94 6.30 -15.95
CA ASP A 118 -7.57 7.72 -15.95
C ASP A 118 -7.62 8.34 -17.34
N ARG A 119 -7.47 7.53 -18.40
CA ARG A 119 -7.55 7.97 -19.81
C ARG A 119 -8.99 8.04 -20.34
N SER A 120 -9.98 7.56 -19.57
CA SER A 120 -11.37 7.55 -20.00
C SER A 120 -11.86 8.98 -20.24
N SER A 121 -12.38 9.25 -21.42
CA SER A 121 -13.00 10.52 -21.80
C SER A 121 -14.48 10.61 -21.40
N ILE A 122 -15.06 9.54 -20.90
CA ILE A 122 -16.46 9.49 -20.49
C ILE A 122 -16.63 10.24 -19.17
N ARG A 123 -17.42 11.34 -19.21
CA ARG A 123 -17.59 12.27 -18.09
C ARG A 123 -19.05 12.52 -17.70
N MET A 124 -20.02 12.01 -18.46
CA MET A 124 -21.44 12.34 -18.26
C MET A 124 -22.09 11.52 -17.15
N GLY A 125 -22.79 12.21 -16.26
CA GLY A 125 -23.65 11.62 -15.23
C GLY A 125 -22.96 10.52 -14.40
N GLN A 126 -23.61 9.38 -14.29
CA GLN A 126 -23.11 8.20 -13.54
C GLN A 126 -22.19 7.29 -14.38
N ALA A 127 -21.98 7.58 -15.65
CA ALA A 127 -21.20 6.70 -16.52
C ALA A 127 -19.76 6.45 -16.02
N PRO A 128 -19.00 7.44 -15.48
CA PRO A 128 -17.69 7.20 -14.92
C PRO A 128 -17.73 6.21 -13.75
N ALA A 129 -18.69 6.37 -12.83
CA ALA A 129 -18.85 5.49 -11.67
C ALA A 129 -19.22 4.06 -12.09
N ASN A 130 -20.14 3.90 -13.04
CA ASN A 130 -20.56 2.61 -13.56
C ASN A 130 -19.39 1.88 -14.26
N LEU A 131 -18.61 2.60 -15.07
CA LEU A 131 -17.42 2.03 -15.72
C LEU A 131 -16.34 1.61 -14.70
N SER A 132 -16.12 2.41 -13.65
CA SER A 132 -15.21 2.07 -12.56
C SER A 132 -15.66 0.78 -11.86
N LEU A 133 -16.96 0.63 -11.62
CA LEU A 133 -17.54 -0.58 -11.05
C LEU A 133 -17.38 -1.80 -11.96
N LEU A 134 -17.67 -1.67 -13.25
CA LEU A 134 -17.49 -2.73 -14.24
C LEU A 134 -16.02 -3.20 -14.30
N ARG A 135 -15.05 -2.27 -14.28
CA ARG A 135 -13.63 -2.61 -14.23
C ARG A 135 -13.26 -3.37 -12.95
N ALA A 136 -13.84 -2.98 -11.80
CA ALA A 136 -13.63 -3.69 -10.54
C ALA A 136 -14.23 -5.11 -10.57
N ILE A 137 -15.42 -5.30 -11.13
CA ILE A 137 -16.06 -6.60 -11.32
C ILE A 137 -15.18 -7.48 -12.23
N THR A 138 -14.80 -6.97 -13.40
CA THR A 138 -13.92 -7.67 -14.35
C THR A 138 -12.62 -8.14 -13.69
N LEU A 139 -11.98 -7.25 -12.92
CA LEU A 139 -10.77 -7.58 -12.17
C LEU A 139 -10.99 -8.74 -11.19
N ASN A 140 -12.12 -8.73 -10.48
CA ASN A 140 -12.44 -9.77 -9.51
C ASN A 140 -12.75 -11.11 -10.21
N VAL A 141 -13.50 -11.10 -11.31
CA VAL A 141 -13.77 -12.29 -12.12
C VAL A 141 -12.46 -12.92 -12.60
N LEU A 142 -11.58 -12.15 -13.24
CA LEU A 142 -10.30 -12.64 -13.73
C LEU A 142 -9.44 -13.26 -12.61
N ARG A 143 -9.43 -12.64 -11.43
CA ARG A 143 -8.67 -13.19 -10.28
C ARG A 143 -9.29 -14.47 -9.72
N ARG A 144 -10.59 -14.55 -9.62
CA ARG A 144 -11.29 -15.76 -9.19
C ARG A 144 -11.04 -16.91 -10.15
N SER A 145 -10.94 -16.63 -11.42
CA SER A 145 -10.61 -17.61 -12.47
C SER A 145 -9.09 -17.94 -12.55
N GLY A 146 -8.29 -17.53 -11.56
CA GLY A 146 -6.88 -17.94 -11.42
C GLY A 146 -5.86 -17.11 -12.21
N TYR A 147 -6.27 -16.03 -12.89
CA TYR A 147 -5.32 -15.18 -13.62
C TYR A 147 -4.47 -14.34 -12.67
N SER A 148 -3.19 -14.64 -12.59
CA SER A 148 -2.21 -13.88 -11.78
C SER A 148 -1.82 -12.56 -12.45
N SER A 149 -1.77 -12.50 -13.79
CA SER A 149 -1.46 -11.32 -14.60
C SER A 149 -2.68 -10.85 -15.37
N ILE A 150 -3.24 -9.70 -15.02
CA ILE A 150 -4.41 -9.14 -15.69
C ILE A 150 -4.09 -8.67 -17.11
N THR A 151 -2.87 -8.17 -17.34
CA THR A 151 -2.40 -7.81 -18.68
C THR A 151 -2.38 -9.02 -19.62
N SER A 152 -1.86 -10.16 -19.14
CA SER A 152 -1.85 -11.40 -19.90
C SER A 152 -3.25 -11.95 -20.11
N ALA A 153 -4.11 -11.90 -19.09
CA ALA A 153 -5.52 -12.30 -19.19
C ALA A 153 -6.25 -11.52 -20.30
N ARG A 154 -6.10 -10.18 -20.31
CA ARG A 154 -6.70 -9.34 -21.37
C ARG A 154 -6.28 -9.79 -22.78
N ARG A 155 -4.98 -10.01 -22.99
CA ARG A 155 -4.46 -10.45 -24.29
C ARG A 155 -4.98 -11.82 -24.70
N PHE A 156 -5.06 -12.73 -23.73
CA PHE A 156 -5.49 -14.11 -23.97
C PHE A 156 -6.98 -14.21 -24.27
N LEU A 157 -7.80 -13.35 -23.65
CA LEU A 157 -9.25 -13.35 -23.79
C LEU A 157 -9.77 -12.41 -24.90
N ALA A 158 -8.94 -11.52 -25.41
CA ALA A 158 -9.36 -10.44 -26.32
C ALA A 158 -10.12 -10.90 -27.57
N ASN A 159 -9.87 -12.13 -28.03
CA ASN A 159 -10.44 -12.68 -29.26
C ASN A 159 -11.20 -14.01 -29.03
N ASP A 160 -11.56 -14.32 -27.78
CA ASP A 160 -12.20 -15.59 -27.42
C ASP A 160 -13.45 -15.30 -26.57
N ILE A 161 -14.58 -15.08 -27.27
CA ILE A 161 -15.85 -14.72 -26.64
C ILE A 161 -16.40 -15.86 -25.79
N ASP A 162 -16.28 -17.11 -26.28
CA ASP A 162 -16.80 -18.28 -25.57
C ASP A 162 -16.08 -18.46 -24.22
N LYS A 163 -14.79 -18.22 -24.21
CA LYS A 163 -14.00 -18.24 -22.99
C LYS A 163 -14.32 -17.09 -22.05
N ILE A 164 -14.64 -15.89 -22.56
CA ILE A 164 -15.11 -14.79 -21.72
C ILE A 164 -16.43 -15.15 -21.07
N LEU A 165 -17.38 -15.74 -21.80
CA LEU A 165 -18.69 -16.14 -21.28
C LEU A 165 -18.54 -17.22 -20.20
N SER A 166 -17.66 -18.21 -20.39
CA SER A 166 -17.41 -19.26 -19.40
C SER A 166 -16.81 -18.76 -18.08
N LEU A 167 -16.29 -17.53 -18.03
CA LEU A 167 -15.82 -16.92 -16.78
C LEU A 167 -16.96 -16.34 -15.93
N LEU A 168 -18.16 -16.22 -16.51
CA LEU A 168 -19.34 -15.64 -15.85
C LEU A 168 -20.28 -16.70 -15.28
N GLU A 169 -20.04 -17.96 -15.60
CA GLU A 169 -20.73 -19.15 -15.06
C GLU A 169 -20.08 -19.63 -13.76
#